data_843e4d861d6ae9b92cef3bc4456c25ab
#
_entry.id   843e4d861d6ae9b92cef3bc4456c25ab
#
_cell.length_a   1.000
_cell.length_b   1.000
_cell.length_c   1.000
_cell.angle_alpha   90.00
_cell.angle_beta   90.00
_cell.angle_gamma   90.00
#
_symmetry.space_group_name_H-M   'P 1'
#
loop_
_entity.id
_entity.type
_entity.pdbx_description
1 polymer ?
#
loop_
_entity_poly.entity_id
_entity_poly.type
_entity_poly.pdbx_seq_one_letter_code
_entity_poly.pdbx_strand_id
1 'polypeptide(L)'
;MKLIDSNIIIYSAKEEYTFLKGLFKEENVFVSDITRLEVLGFHRITEEQQEYFNSIFSIVNILPISFAIIEAAIKLRRAHNLSVGDSIISATANVNGLTLYTNNEDDFKNILELKIFNPIKTIR
;
A
#
# COMPACT_ATOMS: atom_id res chain seq x y z
N MET A 1 -4.10 -10.49 -7.83
CA MET A 1 -4.64 -9.25 -7.24
C MET A 1 -3.62 -8.64 -6.29
N LYS A 2 -3.43 -7.34 -6.43
CA LYS A 2 -2.31 -6.62 -5.80
C LYS A 2 -2.82 -5.52 -4.90
N LEU A 3 -2.29 -5.44 -3.68
CA LEU A 3 -2.50 -4.29 -2.79
C LEU A 3 -1.21 -3.50 -2.76
N ILE A 4 -1.27 -2.22 -3.11
CA ILE A 4 -0.08 -1.37 -3.23
C ILE A 4 0.11 -0.58 -1.94
N ASP A 5 1.28 -0.75 -1.31
CA ASP A 5 1.63 0.00 -0.10
C ASP A 5 1.98 1.45 -0.47
N SER A 6 1.81 2.33 0.50
CA SER A 6 2.02 3.78 0.34
C SER A 6 3.42 4.10 -0.20
N ASN A 7 4.46 3.41 0.26
CA ASN A 7 5.83 3.69 -0.18
C ASN A 7 6.03 3.47 -1.68
N ILE A 8 5.35 2.48 -2.28
CA ILE A 8 5.45 2.24 -3.73
C ILE A 8 4.88 3.43 -4.50
N ILE A 9 3.76 3.98 -4.04
CA ILE A 9 3.14 5.15 -4.68
C ILE A 9 4.07 6.36 -4.55
N ILE A 10 4.62 6.57 -3.36
CA ILE A 10 5.54 7.70 -3.11
C ILE A 10 6.79 7.57 -3.98
N TYR A 11 7.40 6.39 -4.04
CA TYR A 11 8.57 6.16 -4.87
C TYR A 11 8.30 6.41 -6.35
N SER A 12 7.09 6.08 -6.84
CA SER A 12 6.75 6.23 -8.26
C SER A 12 6.84 7.67 -8.76
N ALA A 13 6.79 8.65 -7.85
CA ALA A 13 6.93 10.07 -8.20
C ALA A 13 8.38 10.46 -8.48
N LYS A 14 9.35 9.62 -8.12
CA LYS A 14 10.77 9.89 -8.33
C LYS A 14 11.19 9.43 -9.73
N GLU A 15 12.10 10.18 -10.34
CA GLU A 15 12.53 9.92 -11.71
C GLU A 15 13.10 8.50 -11.91
N GLU A 16 13.91 8.03 -10.96
CA GLU A 16 14.53 6.71 -11.06
C GLU A 16 13.55 5.55 -10.90
N TYR A 17 12.31 5.82 -10.47
CA TYR A 17 11.29 4.79 -10.24
C TYR A 17 10.08 4.94 -11.16
N THR A 18 10.24 5.60 -12.31
CA THR A 18 9.13 5.80 -13.26
C THR A 18 8.57 4.48 -13.79
N PHE A 19 9.36 3.40 -13.78
CA PHE A 19 8.88 2.08 -14.18
C PHE A 19 7.71 1.58 -13.33
N LEU A 20 7.54 2.09 -12.11
CA LEU A 20 6.42 1.71 -11.25
C LEU A 20 5.07 2.23 -11.77
N LYS A 21 5.08 3.26 -12.62
CA LYS A 21 3.83 3.87 -13.10
C LYS A 21 2.97 2.89 -13.90
N GLY A 22 3.60 1.96 -14.63
CA GLY A 22 2.87 0.94 -15.37
C GLY A 22 2.08 -0.01 -14.47
N LEU A 23 2.56 -0.23 -13.25
CA LEU A 23 1.90 -1.10 -12.27
C LEU A 23 0.47 -0.63 -11.97
N PHE A 24 0.27 0.69 -11.85
CA PHE A 24 -1.04 1.23 -11.46
C PHE A 24 -2.09 1.10 -12.56
N LYS A 25 -1.69 0.84 -13.79
CA LYS A 25 -2.58 0.66 -14.94
C LYS A 25 -2.97 -0.79 -15.16
N GLU A 26 -2.38 -1.72 -14.42
CA GLU A 26 -2.72 -3.14 -14.53
C GLU A 26 -4.09 -3.42 -13.94
N GLU A 27 -4.70 -4.52 -14.34
CA GLU A 27 -5.96 -4.97 -13.78
C GLU A 27 -5.77 -5.46 -12.34
N ASN A 28 -6.83 -5.36 -11.54
CA ASN A 28 -6.86 -5.91 -10.17
C ASN A 28 -5.80 -5.29 -9.26
N VAL A 29 -5.62 -3.97 -9.36
CA VAL A 29 -4.76 -3.19 -8.48
C VAL A 29 -5.63 -2.47 -7.45
N PHE A 30 -5.31 -2.66 -6.19
CA PHE A 30 -6.05 -2.13 -5.05
C PHE A 30 -5.15 -1.31 -4.14
N VAL A 31 -5.73 -0.34 -3.46
CA VAL A 31 -5.08 0.37 -2.36
C VAL A 31 -6.06 0.45 -1.19
N SER A 32 -5.53 0.48 0.02
CA SER A 32 -6.35 0.77 1.21
C SER A 32 -6.64 2.27 1.28
N ASP A 33 -7.78 2.62 1.82
CA ASP A 33 -8.12 4.03 2.05
C ASP A 33 -7.13 4.71 3.00
N ILE A 34 -6.48 3.97 3.90
CA ILE A 34 -5.40 4.52 4.75
C ILE A 34 -4.23 5.05 3.90
N THR A 35 -3.99 4.44 2.74
CA THR A 35 -2.91 4.85 1.84
C THR A 35 -3.16 6.25 1.30
N ARG A 36 -4.41 6.61 1.02
CA ARG A 36 -4.73 7.98 0.63
C ARG A 36 -4.37 8.98 1.72
N LEU A 37 -4.69 8.65 2.97
CA LEU A 37 -4.34 9.50 4.11
C LEU A 37 -2.83 9.65 4.24
N GLU A 38 -2.08 8.56 4.15
CA GLU A 38 -0.63 8.57 4.29
C GLU A 38 0.05 9.36 3.17
N VAL A 39 -0.41 9.20 1.93
CA VAL A 39 0.21 9.83 0.76
C VAL A 39 -0.22 11.29 0.62
N LEU A 40 -1.52 11.56 0.69
CA LEU A 40 -2.07 12.90 0.47
C LEU A 40 -2.02 13.77 1.73
N GLY A 41 -1.91 13.15 2.90
CA GLY A 41 -1.89 13.85 4.18
C GLY A 41 -0.51 14.36 4.61
N PHE A 42 0.51 14.18 3.78
CA PHE A 42 1.85 14.70 4.08
C PHE A 42 1.83 16.22 4.08
N HIS A 43 2.24 16.85 5.21
CA HIS A 43 2.07 18.29 5.40
C HIS A 43 2.91 19.17 4.46
N ARG A 44 3.94 18.60 3.83
CA ARG A 44 4.79 19.32 2.85
C ARG A 44 4.45 18.97 1.40
N ILE A 45 3.31 18.33 1.17
CA ILE A 45 2.92 17.95 -0.17
C ILE A 45 2.71 19.20 -1.04
N THR A 46 3.23 19.18 -2.27
CA THR A 46 3.06 20.26 -3.23
C THR A 46 1.78 20.04 -4.06
N GLU A 47 1.32 21.09 -4.74
CA GLU A 47 0.18 20.95 -5.66
C GLU A 47 0.46 19.95 -6.78
N GLU A 48 1.67 19.97 -7.33
CA GLU A 48 2.09 19.03 -8.37
C GLU A 48 2.04 17.59 -7.88
N GLN A 49 2.52 17.34 -6.66
CA GLN A 49 2.45 16.02 -6.05
C GLN A 49 1.00 15.59 -5.80
N GLN A 50 0.15 16.50 -5.32
CA GLN A 50 -1.27 16.20 -5.13
C GLN A 50 -1.94 15.76 -6.42
N GLU A 51 -1.70 16.48 -7.50
CA GLU A 51 -2.26 16.15 -8.81
C GLU A 51 -1.77 14.78 -9.28
N TYR A 52 -0.48 14.52 -9.14
CA TYR A 52 0.09 13.23 -9.53
C TYR A 52 -0.52 12.08 -8.73
N PHE A 53 -0.52 12.18 -7.40
CA PHE A 53 -1.04 11.10 -6.56
C PHE A 53 -2.54 10.90 -6.76
N ASN A 54 -3.30 11.98 -6.92
CA ASN A 54 -4.73 11.88 -7.20
C ASN A 54 -4.99 11.19 -8.55
N SER A 55 -4.11 11.36 -9.52
CA SER A 55 -4.25 10.65 -10.80
C SER A 55 -4.14 9.13 -10.61
N ILE A 56 -3.26 8.68 -9.72
CA ILE A 56 -3.14 7.26 -9.37
C ILE A 56 -4.43 6.77 -8.68
N PHE A 57 -4.87 7.50 -7.67
CA PHE A 57 -6.06 7.10 -6.91
C PHE A 57 -7.34 7.11 -7.74
N SER A 58 -7.35 7.82 -8.87
CA SER A 58 -8.50 7.82 -9.78
C SER A 58 -8.61 6.55 -10.63
N ILE A 59 -7.52 5.80 -10.78
CA ILE A 59 -7.49 4.61 -11.64
C ILE A 59 -7.40 3.28 -10.91
N VAL A 60 -6.95 3.28 -9.64
CA VAL A 60 -6.89 2.06 -8.83
C VAL A 60 -8.18 1.86 -8.04
N ASN A 61 -8.38 0.63 -7.56
CA ASN A 61 -9.54 0.30 -6.72
C ASN A 61 -9.22 0.62 -5.26
N ILE A 62 -10.00 1.49 -4.64
CA ILE A 62 -9.78 1.90 -3.25
C ILE A 62 -10.68 1.07 -2.34
N LEU A 63 -10.08 0.38 -1.37
CA LEU A 63 -10.79 -0.44 -0.40
C LEU A 63 -11.01 0.36 0.90
N PRO A 64 -12.25 0.41 1.39
CA PRO A 64 -12.53 1.12 2.64
C PRO A 64 -11.98 0.35 3.84
N ILE A 65 -11.79 1.09 4.94
CA ILE A 65 -11.37 0.51 6.22
C ILE A 65 -12.65 0.06 6.95
N SER A 66 -13.03 -1.19 6.73
CA SER A 66 -14.27 -1.74 7.30
C SER A 66 -14.06 -2.18 8.75
N PHE A 67 -15.19 -2.48 9.43
CA PHE A 67 -15.14 -3.06 10.77
C PHE A 67 -14.31 -4.35 10.77
N ALA A 68 -14.52 -5.22 9.79
CA ALA A 68 -13.79 -6.49 9.68
C ALA A 68 -12.29 -6.29 9.55
N ILE A 69 -11.86 -5.29 8.77
CA ILE A 69 -10.45 -4.95 8.62
C ILE A 69 -9.87 -4.45 9.94
N ILE A 70 -10.58 -3.60 10.66
CA ILE A 70 -10.12 -3.12 11.96
C ILE A 70 -9.97 -4.28 12.95
N GLU A 71 -10.92 -5.20 13.00
CA GLU A 71 -10.84 -6.37 13.89
C GLU A 71 -9.62 -7.24 13.55
N ALA A 72 -9.37 -7.48 12.27
CA ALA A 72 -8.19 -8.21 11.82
C ALA A 72 -6.89 -7.46 12.15
N ALA A 73 -6.88 -6.14 11.97
CA ALA A 73 -5.71 -5.30 12.27
C ALA A 73 -5.37 -5.32 13.76
N ILE A 74 -6.37 -5.32 14.64
CA ILE A 74 -6.17 -5.42 16.09
C ILE A 74 -5.38 -6.69 16.42
N LYS A 75 -5.79 -7.83 15.87
CA LYS A 75 -5.13 -9.11 16.10
C LYS A 75 -3.69 -9.12 15.58
N LEU A 76 -3.48 -8.61 14.37
CA LEU A 76 -2.16 -8.57 13.76
C LEU A 76 -1.21 -7.64 14.55
N ARG A 77 -1.72 -6.51 14.98
CA ARG A 77 -0.91 -5.55 15.73
C ARG A 77 -0.46 -6.10 17.08
N ARG A 78 -1.33 -6.86 17.75
CA ARG A 78 -0.97 -7.54 19.00
C ARG A 78 0.10 -8.59 18.79
N ALA A 79 0.00 -9.36 17.70
CA ALA A 79 0.90 -10.49 17.43
C ALA A 79 2.26 -10.06 16.90
N HIS A 80 2.36 -8.93 16.19
CA HIS A 80 3.55 -8.58 15.40
C HIS A 80 4.13 -7.20 15.68
N ASN A 81 3.64 -6.47 16.66
CA ASN A 81 4.13 -5.13 17.01
C ASN A 81 4.19 -4.18 15.80
N LEU A 82 3.13 -4.16 15.02
CA LEU A 82 3.04 -3.32 13.83
C LEU A 82 2.60 -1.90 14.18
N SER A 83 2.97 -0.93 13.33
CA SER A 83 2.36 0.40 13.40
C SER A 83 0.86 0.31 13.08
N VAL A 84 0.11 1.36 13.39
CA VAL A 84 -1.32 1.41 13.07
C VAL A 84 -1.53 1.26 11.56
N GLY A 85 -0.78 2.04 10.76
CA GLY A 85 -0.89 1.97 9.30
C GLY A 85 -0.57 0.59 8.75
N ASP A 86 0.55 0.00 9.18
CA ASP A 86 0.98 -1.32 8.71
C ASP A 86 -0.01 -2.41 9.11
N SER A 87 -0.63 -2.30 10.28
CA SER A 87 -1.64 -3.27 10.70
C SER A 87 -2.89 -3.23 9.81
N ILE A 88 -3.31 -2.04 9.41
CA ILE A 88 -4.45 -1.87 8.50
C ILE A 88 -4.13 -2.42 7.11
N ILE A 89 -2.93 -2.12 6.60
CA ILE A 89 -2.48 -2.62 5.30
C ILE A 89 -2.42 -4.15 5.28
N SER A 90 -1.79 -4.74 6.31
CA SER A 90 -1.69 -6.21 6.44
C SER A 90 -3.07 -6.86 6.52
N ALA A 91 -3.96 -6.30 7.33
CA ALA A 91 -5.30 -6.82 7.47
C ALA A 91 -6.09 -6.71 6.17
N THR A 92 -5.95 -5.60 5.44
CA THR A 92 -6.61 -5.41 4.15
C THR A 92 -6.18 -6.48 3.15
N ALA A 93 -4.88 -6.76 3.08
CA ALA A 93 -4.36 -7.81 2.21
C ALA A 93 -4.89 -9.19 2.60
N ASN A 94 -4.84 -9.52 3.89
CA ASN A 94 -5.28 -10.84 4.39
C ASN A 94 -6.78 -11.06 4.18
N VAL A 95 -7.60 -10.10 4.56
CA VAL A 95 -9.06 -10.23 4.46
C VAL A 95 -9.51 -10.38 3.00
N ASN A 96 -8.81 -9.73 2.08
CA ASN A 96 -9.19 -9.72 0.67
C ASN A 96 -8.37 -10.69 -0.20
N GLY A 97 -7.46 -11.45 0.38
CA GLY A 97 -6.63 -12.41 -0.37
C GLY A 97 -5.70 -11.76 -1.38
N LEU A 98 -5.13 -10.60 -1.05
CA LEU A 98 -4.28 -9.83 -1.94
C LEU A 98 -2.80 -10.02 -1.61
N THR A 99 -1.95 -9.93 -2.63
CA THR A 99 -0.50 -9.85 -2.43
C THR A 99 -0.12 -8.40 -2.15
N LEU A 100 0.61 -8.17 -1.08
CA LEU A 100 1.07 -6.83 -0.70
C LEU A 100 2.34 -6.47 -1.48
N TYR A 101 2.26 -5.42 -2.27
CA TYR A 101 3.40 -4.85 -2.99
C TYR A 101 4.00 -3.74 -2.13
N THR A 102 5.20 -3.98 -1.61
CA THR A 102 5.86 -3.07 -0.67
C THR A 102 7.38 -3.12 -0.84
N ASN A 103 8.03 -1.99 -0.54
CA ASN A 103 9.48 -1.92 -0.43
C ASN A 103 9.95 -2.13 1.03
N ASN A 104 9.04 -2.16 1.99
CA ASN A 104 9.34 -2.35 3.41
C ASN A 104 9.14 -3.82 3.83
N GLU A 105 9.84 -4.72 3.16
CA GLU A 105 9.69 -6.17 3.41
C GLU A 105 9.90 -6.52 4.87
N ASP A 106 10.85 -5.88 5.54
CA ASP A 106 11.19 -6.19 6.93
C ASP A 106 10.03 -5.96 7.90
N ASP A 107 9.16 -4.99 7.59
CA ASP A 107 8.02 -4.69 8.45
C ASP A 107 6.94 -5.77 8.40
N PHE A 108 6.91 -6.55 7.31
CA PHE A 108 5.81 -7.50 7.04
C PHE A 108 6.25 -8.96 6.97
N LYS A 109 7.54 -9.24 6.88
CA LYS A 109 8.07 -10.60 6.59
C LYS A 109 7.70 -11.67 7.61
N ASN A 110 7.41 -11.28 8.84
CA ASN A 110 7.08 -12.23 9.91
C ASN A 110 5.59 -12.57 9.98
N ILE A 111 4.78 -11.99 9.12
CA ILE A 111 3.34 -12.27 9.08
C ILE A 111 3.12 -13.44 8.12
N LEU A 112 2.95 -14.64 8.66
CA LEU A 112 2.96 -15.89 7.88
C LEU A 112 1.87 -15.97 6.81
N GLU A 113 0.69 -15.43 7.08
CA GLU A 113 -0.44 -15.49 6.15
C GLU A 113 -0.35 -14.46 5.03
N LEU A 114 0.61 -13.54 5.11
CA LEU A 114 0.73 -12.42 4.18
C LEU A 114 1.69 -12.74 3.06
N LYS A 115 1.23 -12.59 1.82
CA LYS A 115 2.09 -12.70 0.64
C LYS A 115 2.63 -11.31 0.31
N ILE A 116 3.95 -11.20 0.16
CA ILE A 116 4.66 -9.95 -0.07
C ILE A 116 5.42 -10.03 -1.38
N PHE A 117 5.43 -8.94 -2.13
CA PHE A 117 6.25 -8.78 -3.32
C PHE A 117 6.85 -7.38 -3.34
N ASN A 118 8.16 -7.29 -3.60
CA ASN A 118 8.84 -6.00 -3.71
C ASN A 118 9.14 -5.70 -5.19
N PRO A 119 8.36 -4.84 -5.85
CA PRO A 119 8.55 -4.55 -7.27
C PRO A 119 9.83 -3.78 -7.57
N ILE A 120 10.35 -3.05 -6.60
CA ILE A 120 11.59 -2.28 -6.76
C ILE A 120 12.79 -3.23 -6.82
N LYS A 121 12.83 -4.20 -5.91
CA LYS A 121 13.95 -5.13 -5.79
C LYS A 121 14.06 -6.07 -7.00
N THR A 122 12.92 -6.44 -7.57
CA THR A 122 12.86 -7.40 -8.69
C THR A 122 13.44 -6.84 -9.99
N ILE A 123 13.35 -5.53 -10.18
CA ILE A 123 13.76 -4.86 -11.42
C ILE A 123 15.27 -4.57 -11.45
N ARG A 124 15.89 -4.50 -10.30
CA ARG A 124 17.34 -4.23 -10.19
C ARG A 124 18.20 -5.42 -10.50
#